data_d529691ee383c0928fb3075a5f51bb40
#
_entry.id   d529691ee383c0928fb3075a5f51bb40
#
_cell.length_a   1.000
_cell.length_b   1.000
_cell.length_c   1.000
_cell.angle_alpha   90.00
_cell.angle_beta   90.00
_cell.angle_gamma   90.00
#
_symmetry.space_group_name_H-M   'P 1'
#
loop_
_entity.id
_entity.type
_entity.pdbx_description
1 polymer ?
#
loop_
_entity_poly.entity_id
_entity_poly.type
_entity_poly.pdbx_seq_one_letter_code
_entity_poly.pdbx_strand_id
1 'polypeptide(L)'
;EIVYILVIGCGKVGYQLMRSLLAEEHEVLTVDWDYARCYEINEEMGSVAMVGDGTEEGTLREAGANRADVIIAAMGNDEDNLVACQVAKYMFKVDRTIALLKDPQNQALFEQLGVDVTVSTSDIILKNIEEELPSNPLVHIMPLRTVNRIVLEIRVPPEAKVVGCELNGVELPPDTLISLVIRGNQVNPSVAEIVIQGHD
;
A
#
# COMPACT_ATOMS: atom_id res chain seq x y z
N GLU A 1 -17.98 -6.78 4.69
CA GLU A 1 -18.85 -6.20 3.64
C GLU A 1 -18.25 -6.53 2.28
N ILE A 2 -19.06 -7.11 1.39
CA ILE A 2 -18.62 -7.46 0.02
C ILE A 2 -18.72 -6.19 -0.81
N VAL A 3 -17.67 -5.83 -1.52
CA VAL A 3 -17.62 -4.67 -2.43
C VAL A 3 -17.28 -5.12 -3.84
N TYR A 4 -17.75 -4.35 -4.84
CA TYR A 4 -17.39 -4.57 -6.24
C TYR A 4 -16.16 -3.76 -6.62
N ILE A 5 -15.11 -4.45 -7.02
CA ILE A 5 -13.79 -3.86 -7.30
C ILE A 5 -13.41 -4.10 -8.76
N LEU A 6 -13.11 -3.04 -9.48
CA LEU A 6 -12.49 -3.11 -10.80
C LEU A 6 -10.98 -2.95 -10.69
N VAL A 7 -10.23 -3.91 -11.20
CA VAL A 7 -8.77 -3.84 -11.30
C VAL A 7 -8.40 -3.59 -12.76
N ILE A 8 -7.77 -2.47 -13.05
CA ILE A 8 -7.35 -2.11 -14.40
C ILE A 8 -5.88 -2.45 -14.59
N GLY A 9 -5.62 -3.46 -15.41
CA GLY A 9 -4.29 -4.03 -15.65
C GLY A 9 -4.09 -5.38 -14.95
N CYS A 10 -3.89 -6.43 -15.74
CA CYS A 10 -3.60 -7.79 -15.27
C CYS A 10 -2.10 -8.10 -15.23
N GLY A 11 -1.23 -7.11 -15.08
CA GLY A 11 0.19 -7.31 -14.84
C GLY A 11 0.45 -8.12 -13.57
N LYS A 12 1.73 -8.31 -13.20
CA LYS A 12 2.09 -9.11 -12.02
C LYS A 12 1.39 -8.65 -10.74
N VAL A 13 1.29 -7.33 -10.53
CA VAL A 13 0.65 -6.76 -9.33
C VAL A 13 -0.86 -6.90 -9.42
N GLY A 14 -1.47 -6.51 -10.55
CA GLY A 14 -2.93 -6.59 -10.73
C GLY A 14 -3.46 -8.01 -10.62
N TYR A 15 -2.75 -8.99 -11.18
CA TYR A 15 -3.11 -10.42 -11.06
C TYR A 15 -3.09 -10.89 -9.59
N GLN A 16 -2.02 -10.59 -8.85
CA GLN A 16 -1.93 -10.98 -7.44
C GLN A 16 -2.98 -10.30 -6.58
N LEU A 17 -3.23 -9.02 -6.85
CA LEU A 17 -4.26 -8.25 -6.17
C LEU A 17 -5.65 -8.84 -6.41
N MET A 18 -6.01 -9.12 -7.65
CA MET A 18 -7.26 -9.78 -8.02
C MET A 18 -7.44 -11.10 -7.24
N ARG A 19 -6.40 -11.95 -7.22
CA ARG A 19 -6.45 -13.23 -6.48
C ARG A 19 -6.70 -13.03 -4.99
N SER A 20 -6.02 -12.07 -4.38
CA SER A 20 -6.17 -11.75 -2.95
C SER A 20 -7.59 -11.28 -2.64
N LEU A 21 -8.12 -10.37 -3.46
CA LEU A 21 -9.45 -9.81 -3.26
C LEU A 21 -10.57 -10.86 -3.49
N LEU A 22 -10.40 -11.76 -4.46
CA LEU A 22 -11.31 -12.89 -4.66
C LEU A 22 -11.27 -13.87 -3.47
N ALA A 23 -10.09 -14.11 -2.89
CA ALA A 23 -9.95 -14.96 -1.70
C ALA A 23 -10.60 -14.33 -0.43
N GLU A 24 -10.76 -13.02 -0.41
CA GLU A 24 -11.49 -12.27 0.63
C GLU A 24 -13.00 -12.18 0.33
N GLU A 25 -13.48 -12.92 -0.69
CA GLU A 25 -14.89 -12.99 -1.11
C GLU A 25 -15.46 -11.67 -1.66
N HIS A 26 -14.61 -10.78 -2.17
CA HIS A 26 -15.05 -9.59 -2.91
C HIS A 26 -15.49 -9.95 -4.33
N GLU A 27 -16.39 -9.16 -4.90
CA GLU A 27 -16.71 -9.24 -6.33
C GLU A 27 -15.63 -8.47 -7.11
N VAL A 28 -14.86 -9.16 -7.96
CA VAL A 28 -13.74 -8.56 -8.69
C VAL A 28 -13.87 -8.84 -10.18
N LEU A 29 -13.72 -7.79 -10.98
CA LEU A 29 -13.48 -7.92 -12.42
C LEU A 29 -12.16 -7.20 -12.75
N THR A 30 -11.34 -7.84 -13.57
CA THR A 30 -10.11 -7.20 -14.05
C THR A 30 -10.23 -6.88 -15.54
N VAL A 31 -9.60 -5.79 -15.96
CA VAL A 31 -9.60 -5.32 -17.36
C VAL A 31 -8.15 -5.23 -17.83
N ASP A 32 -7.85 -5.85 -18.96
CA ASP A 32 -6.55 -5.74 -19.61
C ASP A 32 -6.71 -5.79 -21.12
N TRP A 33 -5.85 -5.09 -21.85
CA TRP A 33 -5.84 -5.10 -23.31
C TRP A 33 -5.27 -6.41 -23.91
N ASP A 34 -4.55 -7.22 -23.10
CA ASP A 34 -3.93 -8.48 -23.51
C ASP A 34 -4.96 -9.63 -23.48
N TYR A 35 -5.45 -9.99 -24.66
CA TYR A 35 -6.40 -11.08 -24.83
C TYR A 35 -5.89 -12.42 -24.25
N ALA A 36 -4.65 -12.77 -24.51
CA ALA A 36 -4.11 -14.06 -24.09
C ALA A 36 -4.09 -14.16 -22.55
N ARG A 37 -3.71 -13.09 -21.88
CA ARG A 37 -3.70 -13.01 -20.42
C ARG A 37 -5.10 -13.08 -19.83
N CYS A 38 -6.05 -12.34 -20.38
CA CYS A 38 -7.44 -12.42 -19.92
C CYS A 38 -8.03 -13.82 -20.13
N TYR A 39 -7.70 -14.47 -21.25
CA TYR A 39 -8.14 -15.83 -21.52
C TYR A 39 -7.59 -16.82 -20.49
N GLU A 40 -6.28 -16.79 -20.22
CA GLU A 40 -5.63 -17.65 -19.20
C GLU A 40 -6.25 -17.47 -17.83
N ILE A 41 -6.50 -16.22 -17.40
CA ILE A 41 -7.13 -15.90 -16.13
C ILE A 41 -8.54 -16.48 -16.05
N ASN A 42 -9.34 -16.35 -17.12
CA ASN A 42 -10.71 -16.85 -17.15
C ASN A 42 -10.78 -18.39 -17.16
N GLU A 43 -9.81 -19.07 -17.79
CA GLU A 43 -9.71 -20.54 -17.71
C GLU A 43 -9.36 -21.02 -16.28
N GLU A 44 -8.54 -20.24 -15.55
CA GLU A 44 -8.10 -20.61 -14.20
C GLU A 44 -9.14 -20.28 -13.13
N MET A 45 -9.79 -19.12 -13.21
CA MET A 45 -10.59 -18.52 -12.13
C MET A 45 -12.05 -18.25 -12.47
N GLY A 46 -12.49 -18.58 -13.69
CA GLY A 46 -13.82 -18.22 -14.17
C GLY A 46 -13.81 -16.81 -14.79
N SER A 47 -15.02 -16.31 -15.10
CA SER A 47 -15.19 -15.04 -15.85
C SER A 47 -14.89 -13.81 -14.98
N VAL A 48 -13.63 -13.61 -14.63
CA VAL A 48 -13.14 -12.50 -13.79
C VAL A 48 -12.20 -11.54 -14.54
N ALA A 49 -11.97 -11.77 -15.85
CA ALA A 49 -11.15 -10.91 -16.68
C ALA A 49 -11.87 -10.52 -17.98
N MET A 50 -11.83 -9.26 -18.33
CA MET A 50 -12.39 -8.68 -19.55
C MET A 50 -11.28 -8.06 -20.39
N VAL A 51 -11.33 -8.29 -21.71
CA VAL A 51 -10.39 -7.67 -22.65
C VAL A 51 -10.87 -6.28 -23.01
N GLY A 52 -9.98 -5.30 -22.85
CA GLY A 52 -10.28 -3.92 -23.23
C GLY A 52 -9.23 -2.92 -22.79
N ASP A 53 -9.31 -1.71 -23.31
CA ASP A 53 -8.49 -0.59 -22.87
C ASP A 53 -9.14 0.08 -21.65
N GLY A 54 -8.50 -0.04 -20.49
CA GLY A 54 -8.99 0.51 -19.23
C GLY A 54 -8.97 2.04 -19.13
N THR A 55 -8.46 2.72 -20.15
CA THR A 55 -8.53 4.20 -20.25
C THR A 55 -9.79 4.67 -20.98
N GLU A 56 -10.50 3.76 -21.66
CA GLU A 56 -11.68 4.09 -22.44
C GLU A 56 -12.98 4.04 -21.61
N GLU A 57 -13.80 5.06 -21.73
CA GLU A 57 -15.11 5.13 -21.06
C GLU A 57 -15.99 3.92 -21.41
N GLY A 58 -16.01 3.52 -22.69
CA GLY A 58 -16.81 2.38 -23.18
C GLY A 58 -16.46 1.09 -22.47
N THR A 59 -15.17 0.80 -22.36
CA THR A 59 -14.62 -0.38 -21.68
C THR A 59 -14.98 -0.37 -20.19
N LEU A 60 -14.77 0.75 -19.51
CA LEU A 60 -15.11 0.87 -18.09
C LEU A 60 -16.62 0.75 -17.84
N ARG A 61 -17.45 1.26 -18.75
CA ARG A 61 -18.91 1.11 -18.69
C ARG A 61 -19.32 -0.36 -18.82
N GLU A 62 -18.74 -1.09 -19.77
CA GLU A 62 -18.99 -2.52 -19.99
C GLU A 62 -18.52 -3.35 -18.80
N ALA A 63 -17.38 -2.98 -18.21
CA ALA A 63 -16.87 -3.56 -16.97
C ALA A 63 -17.70 -3.22 -15.73
N GLY A 64 -18.75 -2.41 -15.84
CA GLY A 64 -19.64 -2.08 -14.74
C GLY A 64 -19.12 -0.99 -13.79
N ALA A 65 -18.29 -0.04 -14.28
CA ALA A 65 -17.76 1.05 -13.46
C ALA A 65 -18.82 1.89 -12.75
N ASN A 66 -20.05 1.98 -13.30
CA ASN A 66 -21.17 2.68 -12.68
C ASN A 66 -21.72 2.04 -11.39
N ARG A 67 -21.33 0.81 -11.06
CA ARG A 67 -21.67 0.12 -9.82
C ARG A 67 -20.44 -0.23 -8.99
N ALA A 68 -19.24 0.12 -9.46
CA ALA A 68 -18.02 -0.20 -8.75
C ALA A 68 -17.88 0.70 -7.51
N ASP A 69 -17.58 0.07 -6.38
CA ASP A 69 -17.24 0.76 -5.13
C ASP A 69 -15.80 1.28 -5.19
N VAL A 70 -14.92 0.50 -5.81
CA VAL A 70 -13.49 0.82 -5.92
C VAL A 70 -12.97 0.52 -7.31
N ILE A 71 -12.15 1.41 -7.85
CA ILE A 71 -11.32 1.14 -9.04
C ILE A 71 -9.85 1.23 -8.65
N ILE A 72 -9.09 0.21 -9.07
CA ILE A 72 -7.64 0.13 -8.83
C ILE A 72 -6.92 0.09 -10.17
N ALA A 73 -6.23 1.18 -10.51
CA ALA A 73 -5.42 1.27 -11.72
C ALA A 73 -4.01 0.73 -11.44
N ALA A 74 -3.68 -0.40 -12.09
CA ALA A 74 -2.45 -1.16 -11.91
C ALA A 74 -1.75 -1.49 -13.25
N MET A 75 -1.90 -0.59 -14.24
CA MET A 75 -1.30 -0.72 -15.56
C MET A 75 0.20 -0.43 -15.57
N GLY A 76 0.79 -0.59 -16.76
CA GLY A 76 2.23 -0.53 -16.95
C GLY A 76 2.88 0.85 -16.89
N ASN A 77 2.12 1.95 -16.89
CA ASN A 77 2.62 3.31 -16.82
C ASN A 77 1.69 4.21 -16.00
N ASP A 78 2.22 5.33 -15.53
CA ASP A 78 1.51 6.24 -14.63
C ASP A 78 0.43 7.02 -15.38
N GLU A 79 0.65 7.35 -16.64
CA GLU A 79 -0.26 8.13 -17.48
C GLU A 79 -1.59 7.39 -17.66
N ASP A 80 -1.56 6.11 -18.03
CA ASP A 80 -2.76 5.31 -18.20
C ASP A 80 -3.48 5.11 -16.86
N ASN A 81 -2.74 4.89 -15.76
CA ASN A 81 -3.32 4.77 -14.43
C ASN A 81 -4.05 6.06 -14.03
N LEU A 82 -3.48 7.22 -14.34
CA LEU A 82 -4.14 8.50 -14.10
C LEU A 82 -5.41 8.63 -14.92
N VAL A 83 -5.36 8.36 -16.23
CA VAL A 83 -6.52 8.47 -17.13
C VAL A 83 -7.65 7.55 -16.67
N ALA A 84 -7.37 6.29 -16.36
CA ALA A 84 -8.37 5.35 -15.86
C ALA A 84 -9.05 5.85 -14.57
N CYS A 85 -8.28 6.36 -13.61
CA CYS A 85 -8.82 6.95 -12.39
C CYS A 85 -9.67 8.21 -12.67
N GLN A 86 -9.25 9.05 -13.62
CA GLN A 86 -10.00 10.25 -14.01
C GLN A 86 -11.34 9.89 -14.67
N VAL A 87 -11.34 8.95 -15.61
CA VAL A 87 -12.58 8.47 -16.25
C VAL A 87 -13.51 7.86 -15.19
N ALA A 88 -12.97 7.01 -14.31
CA ALA A 88 -13.74 6.41 -13.20
C ALA A 88 -14.38 7.48 -12.30
N LYS A 89 -13.60 8.45 -11.88
CA LYS A 89 -14.04 9.50 -10.94
C LYS A 89 -15.04 10.47 -11.56
N TYR A 90 -14.75 10.97 -12.75
CA TYR A 90 -15.55 12.06 -13.34
C TYR A 90 -16.74 11.56 -14.18
N MET A 91 -16.61 10.42 -14.88
CA MET A 91 -17.68 9.89 -15.72
C MET A 91 -18.62 8.94 -14.95
N PHE A 92 -18.08 8.09 -14.07
CA PHE A 92 -18.85 7.07 -13.36
C PHE A 92 -19.13 7.41 -11.90
N LYS A 93 -18.46 8.43 -11.34
CA LYS A 93 -18.61 8.85 -9.93
C LYS A 93 -18.25 7.73 -8.93
N VAL A 94 -17.25 6.93 -9.29
CA VAL A 94 -16.76 5.89 -8.40
C VAL A 94 -16.26 6.52 -7.09
N ASP A 95 -16.70 5.95 -5.97
CA ASP A 95 -16.44 6.54 -4.65
C ASP A 95 -14.95 6.55 -4.30
N ARG A 96 -14.22 5.50 -4.71
CA ARG A 96 -12.81 5.37 -4.38
C ARG A 96 -11.96 4.93 -5.56
N THR A 97 -10.96 5.72 -5.90
CA THR A 97 -9.96 5.43 -6.91
C THR A 97 -8.59 5.23 -6.28
N ILE A 98 -7.89 4.17 -6.70
CA ILE A 98 -6.54 3.84 -6.24
C ILE A 98 -5.65 3.70 -7.46
N ALA A 99 -4.50 4.37 -7.49
CA ALA A 99 -3.53 4.27 -8.57
C ALA A 99 -2.18 3.75 -8.07
N LEU A 100 -1.62 2.77 -8.78
CA LEU A 100 -0.22 2.42 -8.62
C LEU A 100 0.64 3.44 -9.36
N LEU A 101 1.72 3.88 -8.73
CA LEU A 101 2.72 4.77 -9.29
C LEU A 101 4.06 4.06 -9.42
N LYS A 102 4.73 4.27 -10.53
CA LYS A 102 6.14 3.91 -10.73
C LYS A 102 7.07 5.03 -10.32
N ASP A 103 6.73 6.27 -10.69
CA ASP A 103 7.48 7.46 -10.32
C ASP A 103 6.82 8.18 -9.14
N PRO A 104 7.47 8.19 -7.95
CA PRO A 104 6.95 8.88 -6.77
C PRO A 104 6.72 10.39 -6.99
N GLN A 105 7.43 11.01 -7.93
CA GLN A 105 7.27 12.43 -8.24
C GLN A 105 5.88 12.78 -8.78
N ASN A 106 5.19 11.79 -9.37
CA ASN A 106 3.84 11.97 -9.89
C ASN A 106 2.76 12.00 -8.80
N GLN A 107 3.08 11.63 -7.56
CA GLN A 107 2.10 11.54 -6.48
C GLN A 107 1.31 12.83 -6.28
N ALA A 108 1.99 13.95 -6.17
CA ALA A 108 1.33 15.25 -5.95
C ALA A 108 0.39 15.62 -7.11
N LEU A 109 0.73 15.26 -8.34
CA LEU A 109 -0.12 15.47 -9.51
C LEU A 109 -1.39 14.64 -9.44
N PHE A 110 -1.29 13.35 -9.09
CA PHE A 110 -2.43 12.45 -8.97
C PHE A 110 -3.40 12.92 -7.88
N GLU A 111 -2.89 13.32 -6.73
CA GLU A 111 -3.68 13.87 -5.63
C GLU A 111 -4.40 15.17 -6.03
N GLN A 112 -3.71 16.10 -6.71
CA GLN A 112 -4.31 17.34 -7.23
C GLN A 112 -5.41 17.08 -8.27
N LEU A 113 -5.27 16.04 -9.06
CA LEU A 113 -6.25 15.60 -10.04
C LEU A 113 -7.35 14.72 -9.46
N GLY A 114 -7.41 14.53 -8.14
CA GLY A 114 -8.51 13.92 -7.44
C GLY A 114 -8.48 12.39 -7.37
N VAL A 115 -7.33 11.77 -7.56
CA VAL A 115 -7.15 10.35 -7.24
C VAL A 115 -7.12 10.21 -5.72
N ASP A 116 -7.96 9.31 -5.16
CA ASP A 116 -8.18 9.25 -3.72
C ASP A 116 -7.00 8.61 -2.97
N VAL A 117 -6.34 7.64 -3.60
CA VAL A 117 -5.18 6.94 -3.02
C VAL A 117 -4.14 6.67 -4.09
N THR A 118 -2.91 6.98 -3.79
CA THR A 118 -1.74 6.63 -4.62
C THR A 118 -0.83 5.68 -3.86
N VAL A 119 -0.29 4.69 -4.56
CA VAL A 119 0.62 3.69 -4.01
C VAL A 119 1.88 3.65 -4.86
N SER A 120 2.95 4.26 -4.38
CA SER A 120 4.26 4.21 -5.06
C SER A 120 4.92 2.86 -4.85
N THR A 121 5.04 2.09 -5.93
CA THR A 121 5.70 0.78 -5.89
C THR A 121 7.20 0.91 -5.62
N SER A 122 7.82 1.94 -6.16
CA SER A 122 9.26 2.22 -5.95
C SER A 122 9.56 2.56 -4.50
N ASP A 123 8.75 3.42 -3.86
CA ASP A 123 8.96 3.82 -2.47
C ASP A 123 8.77 2.64 -1.51
N ILE A 124 7.77 1.77 -1.76
CA ILE A 124 7.57 0.58 -0.95
C ILE A 124 8.78 -0.36 -1.04
N ILE A 125 9.29 -0.59 -2.25
CA ILE A 125 10.46 -1.44 -2.46
C ILE A 125 11.70 -0.83 -1.80
N LEU A 126 11.97 0.45 -2.03
CA LEU A 126 13.11 1.15 -1.44
C LEU A 126 13.06 1.11 0.08
N LYS A 127 11.90 1.40 0.66
CA LYS A 127 11.71 1.36 2.11
C LYS A 127 11.99 -0.03 2.69
N ASN A 128 11.44 -1.08 2.08
CA ASN A 128 11.71 -2.45 2.54
C ASN A 128 13.20 -2.81 2.43
N ILE A 129 13.89 -2.38 1.36
CA ILE A 129 15.33 -2.61 1.22
C ILE A 129 16.11 -1.84 2.29
N GLU A 130 15.77 -0.58 2.53
CA GLU A 130 16.42 0.26 3.55
C GLU A 130 16.25 -0.31 4.95
N GLU A 131 15.09 -0.88 5.27
CA GLU A 131 14.81 -1.54 6.55
C GLU A 131 15.66 -2.79 6.78
N GLU A 132 16.05 -3.49 5.72
CA GLU A 132 16.91 -4.68 5.80
C GLU A 132 18.41 -4.36 5.85
N LEU A 133 18.80 -3.09 5.66
CA LEU A 133 20.21 -2.70 5.73
C LEU A 133 20.69 -2.66 7.19
N PRO A 134 21.84 -3.30 7.50
CA PRO A 134 22.37 -3.36 8.87
C PRO A 134 22.68 -1.99 9.50
N SER A 135 22.83 -0.97 8.65
CA SER A 135 23.12 0.41 9.08
C SER A 135 21.88 1.21 9.45
N ASN A 136 20.68 0.68 9.22
CA ASN A 136 19.44 1.37 9.53
C ASN A 136 18.85 0.88 10.86
N PRO A 137 18.96 1.66 11.95
CA PRO A 137 18.40 1.27 13.24
C PRO A 137 16.88 1.49 13.32
N LEU A 138 16.27 2.10 12.28
CA LEU A 138 14.86 2.47 12.26
C LEU A 138 14.07 1.54 11.36
N VAL A 139 13.11 0.83 11.93
CA VAL A 139 12.12 0.05 11.18
C VAL A 139 10.75 0.72 11.29
N HIS A 140 10.17 1.07 10.16
CA HIS A 140 8.82 1.65 10.13
C HIS A 140 7.79 0.54 10.23
N ILE A 141 7.07 0.45 11.36
CA ILE A 141 6.03 -0.58 11.55
C ILE A 141 4.75 -0.18 10.84
N MET A 142 4.16 0.98 11.18
CA MET A 142 2.91 1.42 10.55
C MET A 142 2.57 2.89 10.85
N PRO A 143 1.92 3.60 9.91
CA PRO A 143 1.29 4.87 10.19
C PRO A 143 -0.04 4.68 10.95
N LEU A 144 -0.29 5.48 11.96
CA LEU A 144 -1.59 5.54 12.64
C LEU A 144 -2.49 6.55 11.91
N ARG A 145 -3.41 6.04 11.09
CA ARG A 145 -4.23 6.85 10.16
C ARG A 145 -5.11 7.91 10.83
N THR A 146 -5.49 7.71 12.09
CA THR A 146 -6.41 8.61 12.81
C THR A 146 -5.74 9.81 13.46
N VAL A 147 -4.42 9.80 13.67
CA VAL A 147 -3.75 10.78 14.54
C VAL A 147 -2.44 11.35 13.94
N ASN A 148 -2.23 11.22 12.67
CA ASN A 148 -0.99 11.67 11.98
C ASN A 148 0.29 11.34 12.77
N ARG A 149 0.39 10.11 13.25
CA ARG A 149 1.51 9.56 14.01
C ARG A 149 1.97 8.27 13.38
N ILE A 150 3.20 7.87 13.66
CA ILE A 150 3.78 6.61 13.16
C ILE A 150 4.27 5.79 14.34
N VAL A 151 4.22 4.49 14.21
CA VAL A 151 4.88 3.54 15.10
C VAL A 151 6.18 3.12 14.45
N LEU A 152 7.27 3.28 15.18
CA LEU A 152 8.62 2.93 14.76
C LEU A 152 9.18 1.87 15.72
N GLU A 153 9.93 0.93 15.18
CA GLU A 153 10.87 0.11 15.95
C GLU A 153 12.26 0.70 15.78
N ILE A 154 12.97 0.84 16.88
CA ILE A 154 14.36 1.30 16.88
C ILE A 154 15.20 0.18 17.49
N ARG A 155 16.14 -0.35 16.73
CA ARG A 155 17.14 -1.28 17.26
C ARG A 155 18.27 -0.50 17.88
N VAL A 156 18.58 -0.79 19.14
CA VAL A 156 19.63 -0.08 19.88
C VAL A 156 21.00 -0.72 19.56
N PRO A 157 21.89 -0.03 18.82
CA PRO A 157 23.25 -0.54 18.62
C PRO A 157 23.99 -0.70 19.95
N PRO A 158 24.86 -1.72 20.10
CA PRO A 158 25.59 -1.95 21.35
C PRO A 158 26.44 -0.76 21.80
N GLU A 159 26.90 0.06 20.87
CA GLU A 159 27.71 1.26 21.09
C GLU A 159 26.88 2.53 21.30
N ALA A 160 25.56 2.43 21.29
CA ALA A 160 24.69 3.60 21.46
C ALA A 160 24.85 4.21 22.86
N LYS A 161 24.87 5.53 22.93
CA LYS A 161 25.04 6.29 24.20
C LYS A 161 23.94 6.02 25.22
N VAL A 162 22.80 5.52 24.78
CA VAL A 162 21.65 5.19 25.65
C VAL A 162 21.78 3.82 26.32
N VAL A 163 22.72 2.99 25.90
CA VAL A 163 22.97 1.69 26.53
C VAL A 163 23.46 1.89 27.98
N GLY A 164 22.79 1.24 28.93
CA GLY A 164 23.03 1.38 30.34
C GLY A 164 22.27 2.52 31.03
N CYS A 165 21.54 3.33 30.29
CA CYS A 165 20.65 4.35 30.86
C CYS A 165 19.28 3.75 31.22
N GLU A 166 18.64 4.28 32.26
CA GLU A 166 17.24 4.01 32.50
C GLU A 166 16.37 4.66 31.42
N LEU A 167 15.28 4.00 31.04
CA LEU A 167 14.39 4.46 29.97
C LEU A 167 13.86 5.89 30.22
N ASN A 168 13.60 6.24 31.48
CA ASN A 168 13.18 7.59 31.88
C ASN A 168 14.25 8.67 31.70
N GLY A 169 15.51 8.29 31.63
CA GLY A 169 16.63 9.22 31.44
C GLY A 169 16.92 9.52 29.96
N VAL A 170 16.19 8.93 29.05
CA VAL A 170 16.39 9.14 27.60
C VAL A 170 15.61 10.35 27.12
N GLU A 171 16.32 11.34 26.60
CA GLU A 171 15.72 12.51 25.97
C GLU A 171 15.10 12.10 24.62
N LEU A 172 13.78 12.13 24.54
CA LEU A 172 13.03 11.87 23.33
C LEU A 172 12.58 13.18 22.65
N PRO A 173 12.41 13.20 21.35
CA PRO A 173 11.78 14.32 20.66
C PRO A 173 10.38 14.63 21.23
N PRO A 174 9.92 15.90 21.12
CA PRO A 174 8.57 16.26 21.55
C PRO A 174 7.52 15.32 20.93
N ASP A 175 6.49 15.01 21.70
CA ASP A 175 5.37 14.15 21.26
C ASP A 175 5.75 12.70 20.92
N THR A 176 6.88 12.23 21.38
CA THR A 176 7.34 10.85 21.23
C THR A 176 7.20 10.11 22.56
N LEU A 177 6.79 8.85 22.49
CA LEU A 177 6.72 7.96 23.64
C LEU A 177 7.21 6.56 23.26
N ILE A 178 7.86 5.89 24.20
CA ILE A 178 8.21 4.49 24.08
C ILE A 178 7.07 3.66 24.68
N SER A 179 6.49 2.78 23.87
CA SER A 179 5.36 1.94 24.30
C SER A 179 5.81 0.61 24.89
N LEU A 180 6.90 0.05 24.35
CA LEU A 180 7.43 -1.25 24.76
C LEU A 180 8.92 -1.36 24.44
N VAL A 181 9.59 -2.27 25.14
CA VAL A 181 10.97 -2.69 24.89
C VAL A 181 10.98 -4.19 24.59
N ILE A 182 11.56 -4.57 23.45
CA ILE A 182 11.69 -5.96 23.04
C ILE A 182 13.13 -6.41 23.28
N ARG A 183 13.32 -7.46 24.06
CA ARG A 183 14.63 -8.05 24.36
C ARG A 183 14.64 -9.53 24.01
N GLY A 184 15.24 -9.88 22.89
CA GLY A 184 15.12 -11.21 22.32
C GLY A 184 13.66 -11.54 22.01
N ASN A 185 13.08 -12.57 22.66
CA ASN A 185 11.66 -12.94 22.50
C ASN A 185 10.75 -12.38 23.61
N GLN A 186 11.27 -11.52 24.48
CA GLN A 186 10.48 -10.95 25.56
C GLN A 186 10.01 -9.53 25.24
N VAL A 187 8.72 -9.31 25.36
CA VAL A 187 8.10 -8.00 25.22
C VAL A 187 7.89 -7.42 26.60
N ASN A 188 8.54 -6.30 26.88
CA ASN A 188 8.38 -5.58 28.13
C ASN A 188 7.60 -4.30 27.88
N PRO A 189 6.47 -4.06 28.54
CA PRO A 189 5.81 -2.76 28.47
C PRO A 189 6.77 -1.68 28.97
N SER A 190 6.64 -0.47 28.42
CA SER A 190 7.48 0.66 28.82
C SER A 190 7.28 0.95 30.32
N VAL A 191 8.24 0.52 31.12
CA VAL A 191 8.29 0.79 32.58
C VAL A 191 9.52 1.64 32.83
N ALA A 192 9.36 2.61 33.70
CA ALA A 192 10.36 3.62 34.02
C ALA A 192 11.74 3.06 34.42
N GLU A 193 11.76 1.87 35.01
CA GLU A 193 12.94 1.24 35.59
C GLU A 193 13.70 0.32 34.61
N ILE A 194 13.28 0.24 33.34
CA ILE A 194 14.00 -0.59 32.34
C ILE A 194 15.32 0.10 32.01
N VAL A 195 16.42 -0.62 32.20
CA VAL A 195 17.74 -0.21 31.72
C VAL A 195 17.92 -0.72 30.30
N ILE A 196 18.19 0.19 29.36
CA ILE A 196 18.38 -0.10 27.94
C ILE A 196 19.65 -0.93 27.75
N GLN A 197 19.57 -1.97 26.95
CA GLN A 197 20.68 -2.81 26.54
C GLN A 197 20.93 -2.74 25.04
N GLY A 198 22.14 -3.10 24.63
CA GLY A 198 22.43 -3.28 23.21
C GLY A 198 21.53 -4.38 22.63
N HIS A 199 20.99 -4.13 21.44
CA HIS A 199 20.01 -4.98 20.73
C HIS A 199 18.59 -5.04 21.35
N ASP A 200 18.26 -4.12 22.27
CA ASP A 200 16.86 -3.87 22.64
C ASP A 200 16.12 -3.24 21.48
#